data_f2b500100b485ea50001bc979d99c19e
#
_entry.id   f2b500100b485ea50001bc979d99c19e
#
_cell.length_a   1.000
_cell.length_b   1.000
_cell.length_c   1.000
_cell.angle_alpha   90.00
_cell.angle_beta   90.00
_cell.angle_gamma   90.00
#
_symmetry.space_group_name_H-M   'P 1'
#
loop_
_entity.id
_entity.type
_entity.pdbx_description
1 polymer ?
#
loop_
_entity_poly.entity_id
_entity_poly.type
_entity_poly.pdbx_seq_one_letter_code
_entity_poly.pdbx_strand_id
1 'polypeptide(L)'
;GGWKVTIHGPLELVRYLESCYSVTGQRAFDAEFWGDQTYEREMRIIHAPTPADMPVAADGAGSAVALDWKGWRIGFDLGASDRKVAVAKDGKLALRPDGEPVLSEEYVWDPRPQTNIQWHFDHIMEILKEAEKAIKAIDPNARVEAIGGSSAGVYVNGRVRVASLFRGITPRERFDREAAPIFQNIQKAWGIPLRLENDGDVTALAGSIALNDGAVLGLAMGSSLAGGYVDEHRAIKGWMNELAFAPVDYNPRAAVDEWSRDFGVGANYFSQQAVARLIPLAGIDMPDIPADAFPLRLKRVQDLMAAGDARARKIYETIGVYFGYSVAHYCDFYKPVRHIEVLGRVVTGEGGQVILDKAKDVIRREFPELLNINFYEPDEREKRHGQAAAAASLPLT
;
A
#
# COMPACT_ATOMS: atom_id res chain seq x y z
N GLY A 1 -1.99 -12.43 0.94
CA GLY A 1 -3.26 -13.13 1.10
C GLY A 1 -3.53 -14.16 0.03
N GLY A 2 -4.45 -15.08 0.28
CA GLY A 2 -4.83 -16.15 -0.64
C GLY A 2 -6.17 -16.78 -0.25
N TRP A 3 -6.80 -17.45 -1.19
CA TRP A 3 -8.11 -18.11 -0.98
C TRP A 3 -8.00 -19.57 -0.55
N LYS A 4 -6.79 -20.13 -0.54
CA LYS A 4 -6.55 -21.55 -0.18
C LYS A 4 -5.30 -21.66 0.68
N VAL A 5 -5.46 -22.29 1.84
CA VAL A 5 -4.36 -22.59 2.78
C VAL A 5 -4.32 -24.10 3.01
N THR A 6 -3.16 -24.70 2.78
CA THR A 6 -2.94 -26.13 3.06
C THR A 6 -2.09 -26.26 4.33
N ILE A 7 -2.55 -27.07 5.27
CA ILE A 7 -1.92 -27.23 6.58
C ILE A 7 -1.64 -28.71 6.83
N HIS A 8 -0.38 -29.02 7.15
CA HIS A 8 0.02 -30.28 7.75
C HIS A 8 0.06 -30.13 9.27
N GLY A 9 -0.77 -30.86 9.97
CA GLY A 9 -0.92 -30.78 11.43
C GLY A 9 -2.12 -31.58 11.96
N PRO A 10 -2.45 -31.45 13.25
CA PRO A 10 -3.62 -32.14 13.81
C PRO A 10 -4.90 -31.78 13.07
N LEU A 11 -5.66 -32.80 12.67
CA LEU A 11 -6.91 -32.62 11.91
C LEU A 11 -7.92 -31.73 12.65
N GLU A 12 -7.97 -31.82 13.98
CA GLU A 12 -8.86 -31.01 14.81
C GLU A 12 -8.55 -29.52 14.69
N LEU A 13 -7.25 -29.15 14.66
CA LEU A 13 -6.81 -27.78 14.44
C LEU A 13 -7.22 -27.28 13.04
N VAL A 14 -7.04 -28.11 12.01
CA VAL A 14 -7.42 -27.75 10.64
C VAL A 14 -8.92 -27.49 10.53
N ARG A 15 -9.75 -28.39 11.12
CA ARG A 15 -11.21 -28.21 11.18
C ARG A 15 -11.65 -26.96 11.95
N TYR A 16 -10.96 -26.66 13.05
CA TYR A 16 -11.20 -25.43 13.78
C TYR A 16 -10.91 -24.20 12.92
N LEU A 17 -9.75 -24.15 12.26
CA LEU A 17 -9.40 -23.06 11.34
C LEU A 17 -10.37 -22.96 10.16
N GLU A 18 -10.81 -24.07 9.59
CA GLU A 18 -11.85 -24.10 8.54
C GLU A 18 -13.15 -23.45 9.03
N SER A 19 -13.57 -23.75 10.26
CA SER A 19 -14.75 -23.11 10.84
C SER A 19 -14.55 -21.60 11.11
N CYS A 20 -13.33 -21.18 11.46
CA CYS A 20 -13.02 -19.76 11.66
C CYS A 20 -13.03 -18.98 10.35
N TYR A 21 -12.40 -19.51 9.30
CA TYR A 21 -12.28 -18.87 7.98
C TYR A 21 -13.44 -19.25 7.05
N SER A 22 -14.65 -19.10 7.53
CA SER A 22 -15.90 -19.31 6.78
C SER A 22 -16.73 -18.03 6.79
N VAL A 23 -17.70 -17.90 5.89
CA VAL A 23 -18.58 -16.72 5.77
C VAL A 23 -19.42 -16.45 7.02
N THR A 24 -19.51 -17.39 7.94
CA THR A 24 -20.19 -17.25 9.24
C THR A 24 -19.23 -17.43 10.42
N GLY A 25 -17.94 -17.58 10.15
CA GLY A 25 -16.92 -17.84 11.15
C GLY A 25 -16.36 -16.55 11.77
N GLN A 26 -15.44 -16.73 12.69
CA GLN A 26 -14.78 -15.63 13.39
C GLN A 26 -13.96 -14.73 12.43
N ARG A 27 -13.48 -15.29 11.31
CA ARG A 27 -12.71 -14.64 10.26
C ARG A 27 -13.53 -14.52 8.97
N ALA A 28 -14.83 -14.21 9.11
CA ALA A 28 -15.73 -14.07 7.98
C ALA A 28 -15.27 -12.97 6.99
N PHE A 29 -14.71 -11.86 7.51
CA PHE A 29 -14.15 -10.82 6.66
C PHE A 29 -13.04 -11.36 5.74
N ASP A 30 -12.09 -12.13 6.28
CA ASP A 30 -11.02 -12.71 5.48
C ASP A 30 -11.56 -13.69 4.44
N ALA A 31 -12.55 -14.51 4.81
CA ALA A 31 -13.18 -15.46 3.90
C ALA A 31 -13.85 -14.75 2.71
N GLU A 32 -14.55 -13.66 2.98
CA GLU A 32 -15.20 -12.83 1.95
C GLU A 32 -14.16 -12.03 1.16
N PHE A 33 -13.26 -11.32 1.82
CA PHE A 33 -12.29 -10.42 1.19
C PHE A 33 -11.31 -11.17 0.28
N TRP A 34 -10.67 -12.22 0.80
CA TRP A 34 -9.72 -13.01 0.03
C TRP A 34 -10.42 -14.00 -0.91
N GLY A 35 -11.47 -14.66 -0.44
CA GLY A 35 -12.21 -15.64 -1.22
C GLY A 35 -13.02 -14.97 -2.32
N ASP A 36 -14.20 -14.48 -1.95
CA ASP A 36 -15.21 -14.05 -2.92
C ASP A 36 -14.81 -12.77 -3.67
N GLN A 37 -14.34 -11.73 -2.95
CA GLN A 37 -14.10 -10.42 -3.57
C GLN A 37 -12.82 -10.40 -4.39
N THR A 38 -11.71 -10.97 -3.87
CA THR A 38 -10.40 -10.93 -4.52
C THR A 38 -10.24 -12.00 -5.58
N TYR A 39 -10.43 -13.27 -5.20
CA TYR A 39 -10.15 -14.39 -6.08
C TYR A 39 -11.40 -14.99 -6.75
N GLU A 40 -12.60 -14.49 -6.44
CA GLU A 40 -13.89 -15.03 -6.94
C GLU A 40 -14.02 -16.54 -6.67
N ARG A 41 -13.59 -16.96 -5.47
CA ARG A 41 -13.55 -18.35 -5.01
C ARG A 41 -13.84 -18.45 -3.53
N GLU A 42 -14.44 -19.55 -3.11
CA GLU A 42 -14.61 -19.85 -1.69
C GLU A 42 -13.26 -20.03 -0.99
N MET A 43 -13.08 -19.39 0.18
CA MET A 43 -11.92 -19.59 1.04
C MET A 43 -11.87 -21.05 1.53
N ARG A 44 -10.71 -21.69 1.43
CA ARG A 44 -10.55 -23.12 1.78
C ARG A 44 -9.33 -23.35 2.67
N ILE A 45 -9.56 -24.03 3.78
CA ILE A 45 -8.50 -24.59 4.62
C ILE A 45 -8.45 -26.11 4.34
N ILE A 46 -7.31 -26.61 3.90
CA ILE A 46 -7.15 -28.00 3.47
C ILE A 46 -6.18 -28.73 4.39
N HIS A 47 -6.57 -29.89 4.88
CA HIS A 47 -5.68 -30.77 5.63
C HIS A 47 -4.75 -31.54 4.69
N ALA A 48 -3.46 -31.50 4.94
CA ALA A 48 -2.46 -32.39 4.37
C ALA A 48 -2.10 -33.46 5.42
N PRO A 49 -2.55 -34.72 5.25
CA PRO A 49 -2.32 -35.79 6.22
C PRO A 49 -0.84 -36.09 6.44
N THR A 50 -0.04 -35.92 5.41
CA THR A 50 1.42 -36.14 5.47
C THR A 50 2.16 -34.94 4.87
N PRO A 51 3.47 -34.77 5.21
CA PRO A 51 4.30 -33.72 4.56
C PRO A 51 4.35 -33.85 3.03
N ALA A 52 4.21 -35.06 2.49
CA ALA A 52 4.21 -35.30 1.04
C ALA A 52 2.94 -34.74 0.34
N ASP A 53 1.87 -34.53 1.09
CA ASP A 53 0.60 -33.94 0.57
C ASP A 53 0.64 -32.40 0.56
N MET A 54 1.71 -31.78 1.10
CA MET A 54 1.89 -30.35 1.03
C MET A 54 2.21 -29.92 -0.41
N PRO A 55 1.58 -28.84 -0.90
CA PRO A 55 1.93 -28.31 -2.21
C PRO A 55 3.39 -27.85 -2.21
N VAL A 56 4.07 -28.07 -3.33
CA VAL A 56 5.40 -27.48 -3.54
C VAL A 56 5.22 -25.96 -3.54
N ALA A 57 6.01 -25.26 -2.71
CA ALA A 57 6.02 -23.81 -2.73
C ALA A 57 6.42 -23.35 -4.13
N ALA A 58 5.49 -22.74 -4.85
CA ALA A 58 5.86 -22.00 -6.06
C ALA A 58 6.34 -20.64 -5.60
N ASP A 59 7.60 -20.33 -5.85
CA ASP A 59 8.04 -18.94 -5.84
C ASP A 59 7.19 -18.21 -6.87
N GLY A 60 6.27 -17.36 -6.38
CA GLY A 60 5.42 -16.58 -7.26
C GLY A 60 6.31 -15.86 -8.25
N ALA A 61 6.13 -16.15 -9.55
CA ALA A 61 6.88 -15.47 -10.59
C ALA A 61 6.62 -13.97 -10.43
N GLY A 62 7.61 -13.24 -9.91
CA GLY A 62 7.55 -11.80 -9.83
C GLY A 62 7.72 -11.20 -11.22
N SER A 63 7.06 -10.09 -11.47
CA SER A 63 7.33 -9.30 -12.68
C SER A 63 8.53 -8.41 -12.41
N ALA A 64 9.68 -8.77 -12.99
CA ALA A 64 10.90 -7.98 -12.89
C ALA A 64 10.68 -6.60 -13.53
N VAL A 65 11.08 -5.55 -12.82
CA VAL A 65 11.03 -4.19 -13.31
C VAL A 65 12.29 -3.92 -14.13
N ALA A 66 12.13 -3.88 -15.44
CA ALA A 66 13.21 -3.42 -16.33
C ALA A 66 13.23 -1.89 -16.31
N LEU A 67 14.35 -1.29 -15.92
CA LEU A 67 14.54 0.18 -15.97
C LEU A 67 15.18 0.66 -17.28
N ASP A 68 15.48 -0.24 -18.20
CA ASP A 68 16.12 0.05 -19.49
C ASP A 68 15.13 0.17 -20.68
N TRP A 69 13.82 0.26 -20.37
CA TRP A 69 12.80 0.48 -21.39
C TRP A 69 13.01 1.81 -22.15
N LYS A 70 12.53 1.85 -23.38
CA LYS A 70 12.66 3.00 -24.28
C LYS A 70 11.32 3.68 -24.52
N GLY A 71 11.39 4.92 -24.96
CA GLY A 71 10.23 5.72 -25.34
C GLY A 71 9.64 6.51 -24.16
N TRP A 72 8.46 7.06 -24.38
CA TRP A 72 7.74 7.89 -23.43
C TRP A 72 6.71 7.06 -22.66
N ARG A 73 6.65 7.22 -21.36
CA ARG A 73 5.63 6.59 -20.50
C ARG A 73 5.01 7.61 -19.55
N ILE A 74 3.76 7.38 -19.22
CA ILE A 74 3.04 8.12 -18.18
C ILE A 74 2.91 7.21 -16.96
N GLY A 75 3.28 7.73 -15.78
CA GLY A 75 2.94 7.14 -14.51
C GLY A 75 1.87 7.97 -13.81
N PHE A 76 0.92 7.33 -13.15
CA PHE A 76 -0.06 8.03 -12.32
C PHE A 76 -0.17 7.40 -10.94
N ASP A 77 -0.63 8.19 -9.97
CA ASP A 77 -0.97 7.75 -8.62
C ASP A 77 -2.34 8.28 -8.23
N LEU A 78 -3.22 7.38 -7.79
CA LEU A 78 -4.58 7.70 -7.36
C LEU A 78 -4.73 7.45 -5.86
N GLY A 79 -4.56 8.50 -5.09
CA GLY A 79 -4.84 8.51 -3.66
C GLY A 79 -6.32 8.74 -3.35
N ALA A 80 -6.69 8.65 -2.07
CA ALA A 80 -8.05 8.89 -1.61
C ALA A 80 -8.45 10.39 -1.63
N SER A 81 -7.49 11.31 -1.65
CA SER A 81 -7.69 12.76 -1.59
C SER A 81 -7.12 13.52 -2.77
N ASP A 82 -6.21 12.91 -3.51
CA ASP A 82 -5.51 13.53 -4.63
C ASP A 82 -5.12 12.50 -5.69
N ARG A 83 -4.80 12.99 -6.87
CA ARG A 83 -4.30 12.22 -8.00
C ARG A 83 -3.15 12.99 -8.64
N LYS A 84 -2.14 12.25 -9.12
CA LYS A 84 -0.89 12.81 -9.64
C LYS A 84 -0.46 12.09 -10.89
N VAL A 85 0.34 12.75 -11.72
CA VAL A 85 1.04 12.12 -12.85
C VAL A 85 2.51 12.49 -12.86
N ALA A 86 3.30 11.61 -13.40
CA ALA A 86 4.70 11.82 -13.75
C ALA A 86 4.94 11.34 -15.19
N VAL A 87 5.82 12.00 -15.89
CA VAL A 87 6.23 11.60 -17.24
C VAL A 87 7.66 11.06 -17.18
N ALA A 88 7.87 9.92 -17.82
CA ALA A 88 9.20 9.32 -17.91
C ALA A 88 9.58 9.03 -19.36
N LYS A 89 10.88 9.09 -19.64
CA LYS A 89 11.47 8.75 -20.92
C LYS A 89 12.72 7.91 -20.70
N ASP A 90 12.82 6.80 -21.42
CA ASP A 90 14.00 5.93 -21.42
C ASP A 90 14.46 5.53 -20.00
N GLY A 91 13.51 5.14 -19.14
CA GLY A 91 13.77 4.69 -17.75
C GLY A 91 13.99 5.80 -16.73
N LYS A 92 13.87 7.08 -17.11
CA LYS A 92 14.11 8.23 -16.20
C LYS A 92 12.96 9.23 -16.26
N LEU A 93 12.78 9.98 -15.18
CA LEU A 93 11.86 11.12 -15.20
C LEU A 93 12.25 12.06 -16.34
N ALA A 94 11.27 12.45 -17.15
CA ALA A 94 11.46 13.42 -18.21
C ALA A 94 11.67 14.82 -17.61
N LEU A 95 12.57 15.58 -18.22
CA LEU A 95 12.86 16.94 -17.80
C LEU A 95 12.26 17.93 -18.81
N ARG A 96 11.78 19.05 -18.29
CA ARG A 96 11.42 20.23 -19.08
C ARG A 96 12.69 20.93 -19.59
N PRO A 97 12.58 21.88 -20.52
CA PRO A 97 13.73 22.65 -20.98
C PRO A 97 14.47 23.44 -19.91
N ASP A 98 13.80 23.77 -18.80
CA ASP A 98 14.38 24.44 -17.62
C ASP A 98 15.11 23.48 -16.67
N GLY A 99 15.13 22.18 -16.98
CA GLY A 99 15.76 21.12 -16.18
C GLY A 99 14.88 20.53 -15.10
N GLU A 100 13.67 21.05 -14.88
CA GLU A 100 12.74 20.51 -13.91
C GLU A 100 12.00 19.27 -14.42
N PRO A 101 11.70 18.27 -13.57
CA PRO A 101 10.93 17.10 -13.99
C PRO A 101 9.52 17.45 -14.42
N VAL A 102 8.98 16.66 -15.33
CA VAL A 102 7.58 16.74 -15.74
C VAL A 102 6.72 15.99 -14.72
N LEU A 103 6.31 16.71 -13.70
CA LEU A 103 5.40 16.24 -12.65
C LEU A 103 4.17 17.13 -12.65
N SER A 104 3.01 16.56 -12.35
CA SER A 104 1.78 17.35 -12.15
C SER A 104 1.78 18.02 -10.78
N GLU A 105 0.89 19.00 -10.63
CA GLU A 105 0.39 19.38 -9.32
C GLU A 105 -0.47 18.25 -8.72
N GLU A 106 -0.79 18.36 -7.43
CA GLU A 106 -1.75 17.47 -6.79
C GLU A 106 -3.16 17.90 -7.16
N TYR A 107 -3.84 17.10 -7.98
CA TYR A 107 -5.24 17.34 -8.32
C TYR A 107 -6.13 16.79 -7.22
N VAL A 108 -6.68 17.68 -6.42
CA VAL A 108 -7.62 17.31 -5.34
C VAL A 108 -8.87 16.69 -5.92
N TRP A 109 -9.32 15.59 -5.32
CA TRP A 109 -10.60 14.94 -5.63
C TRP A 109 -11.14 14.21 -4.41
N ASP A 110 -12.41 13.83 -4.42
CA ASP A 110 -13.00 12.90 -3.45
C ASP A 110 -13.80 11.83 -4.22
N PRO A 111 -13.17 10.71 -4.56
CA PRO A 111 -13.80 9.67 -5.37
C PRO A 111 -14.73 8.76 -4.57
N ARG A 112 -14.55 8.67 -3.25
CA ARG A 112 -15.23 7.69 -2.40
C ARG A 112 -16.76 7.82 -2.36
N PRO A 113 -17.36 9.02 -2.30
CA PRO A 113 -18.82 9.17 -2.31
C PRO A 113 -19.40 9.17 -3.73
N GLN A 114 -18.57 9.15 -4.78
CA GLN A 114 -19.05 9.25 -6.15
C GLN A 114 -19.74 7.97 -6.59
N THR A 115 -20.96 8.10 -7.06
CA THR A 115 -21.78 6.97 -7.51
C THR A 115 -21.81 6.80 -9.03
N ASN A 116 -21.20 7.70 -9.80
CA ASN A 116 -21.14 7.66 -11.25
C ASN A 116 -19.74 7.23 -11.70
N ILE A 117 -19.61 6.07 -12.31
CA ILE A 117 -18.33 5.56 -12.80
C ILE A 117 -17.71 6.43 -13.89
N GLN A 118 -18.54 7.12 -14.70
CA GLN A 118 -18.05 8.04 -15.73
C GLN A 118 -17.28 9.21 -15.11
N TRP A 119 -17.70 9.69 -13.94
CA TRP A 119 -16.97 10.71 -13.20
C TRP A 119 -15.52 10.25 -12.89
N HIS A 120 -15.34 9.00 -12.39
CA HIS A 120 -14.01 8.46 -12.14
C HIS A 120 -13.20 8.34 -13.43
N PHE A 121 -13.81 7.81 -14.49
CA PHE A 121 -13.16 7.67 -15.78
C PHE A 121 -12.67 9.02 -16.32
N ASP A 122 -13.52 10.04 -16.31
CA ASP A 122 -13.21 11.37 -16.85
C ASP A 122 -12.05 12.03 -16.07
N HIS A 123 -12.06 11.93 -14.74
CA HIS A 123 -11.03 12.52 -13.90
C HIS A 123 -9.66 11.81 -14.04
N ILE A 124 -9.66 10.50 -14.25
CA ILE A 124 -8.41 9.78 -14.55
C ILE A 124 -7.92 10.15 -15.95
N MET A 125 -8.81 10.18 -16.95
CA MET A 125 -8.46 10.57 -18.31
C MET A 125 -7.95 12.01 -18.41
N GLU A 126 -8.46 12.91 -17.59
CA GLU A 126 -8.01 14.30 -17.50
C GLU A 126 -6.51 14.38 -17.20
N ILE A 127 -6.05 13.77 -16.10
CA ILE A 127 -4.63 13.83 -15.72
C ILE A 127 -3.71 13.13 -16.75
N LEU A 128 -4.17 12.04 -17.38
CA LEU A 128 -3.42 11.36 -18.42
C LEU A 128 -3.26 12.21 -19.67
N LYS A 129 -4.31 12.93 -20.09
CA LYS A 129 -4.26 13.87 -21.23
C LYS A 129 -3.36 15.08 -20.93
N GLU A 130 -3.34 15.56 -19.70
CA GLU A 130 -2.42 16.62 -19.29
C GLU A 130 -0.97 16.16 -19.38
N ALA A 131 -0.67 14.93 -18.96
CA ALA A 131 0.65 14.34 -19.12
C ALA A 131 1.05 14.20 -20.60
N GLU A 132 0.14 13.74 -21.46
CA GLU A 132 0.38 13.67 -22.91
C GLU A 132 0.66 15.06 -23.51
N LYS A 133 -0.10 16.07 -23.11
CA LYS A 133 0.14 17.45 -23.53
C LYS A 133 1.52 17.96 -23.12
N ALA A 134 1.96 17.64 -21.90
CA ALA A 134 3.31 17.98 -21.43
C ALA A 134 4.39 17.26 -22.24
N ILE A 135 4.20 15.99 -22.60
CA ILE A 135 5.10 15.24 -23.49
C ILE A 135 5.22 15.94 -24.84
N LYS A 136 4.09 16.28 -25.46
CA LYS A 136 4.06 16.92 -26.79
C LYS A 136 4.62 18.35 -26.80
N ALA A 137 4.63 19.02 -25.65
CA ALA A 137 5.29 20.31 -25.52
C ALA A 137 6.83 20.19 -25.55
N ILE A 138 7.37 19.03 -25.14
CA ILE A 138 8.81 18.73 -25.19
C ILE A 138 9.19 18.17 -26.57
N ASP A 139 8.40 17.23 -27.07
CA ASP A 139 8.60 16.56 -28.35
C ASP A 139 7.26 16.41 -29.09
N PRO A 140 6.96 17.29 -30.06
CA PRO A 140 5.68 17.27 -30.80
C PRO A 140 5.38 15.95 -31.51
N ASN A 141 6.41 15.16 -31.84
CA ASN A 141 6.29 13.87 -32.50
C ASN A 141 6.26 12.68 -31.54
N ALA A 142 6.34 12.94 -30.23
CA ALA A 142 6.34 11.90 -29.22
C ALA A 142 5.06 11.06 -29.25
N ARG A 143 5.25 9.77 -28.99
CA ARG A 143 4.15 8.82 -28.73
C ARG A 143 4.34 8.23 -27.36
N VAL A 144 3.24 8.11 -26.62
CA VAL A 144 3.23 7.40 -25.34
C VAL A 144 3.20 5.90 -25.65
N GLU A 145 4.19 5.18 -25.14
CA GLU A 145 4.33 3.73 -25.36
C GLU A 145 3.52 2.92 -24.36
N ALA A 146 3.38 3.42 -23.14
CA ALA A 146 2.65 2.74 -22.06
C ALA A 146 2.25 3.67 -20.94
N ILE A 147 1.29 3.21 -20.13
CA ILE A 147 0.82 3.85 -18.92
C ILE A 147 0.99 2.89 -17.74
N GLY A 148 1.57 3.37 -16.65
CA GLY A 148 1.64 2.66 -15.38
C GLY A 148 0.85 3.39 -14.29
N GLY A 149 0.17 2.65 -13.43
CA GLY A 149 -0.64 3.23 -12.36
C GLY A 149 -0.31 2.67 -10.98
N SER A 150 -0.36 3.55 -9.99
CA SER A 150 -0.40 3.27 -8.56
C SER A 150 -1.79 3.63 -8.05
N SER A 151 -2.41 2.75 -7.28
CA SER A 151 -3.70 3.07 -6.65
C SER A 151 -4.00 2.16 -5.47
N ALA A 152 -4.63 2.73 -4.43
CA ALA A 152 -5.10 1.97 -3.29
C ALA A 152 -6.17 0.95 -3.70
N GLY A 153 -5.97 -0.32 -3.36
CA GLY A 153 -6.91 -1.38 -3.63
C GLY A 153 -6.27 -2.69 -4.11
N VAL A 154 -7.11 -3.67 -4.36
CA VAL A 154 -6.72 -4.99 -4.84
C VAL A 154 -7.03 -5.11 -6.33
N TYR A 155 -6.03 -5.44 -7.12
CA TYR A 155 -6.09 -5.53 -8.56
C TYR A 155 -5.68 -6.93 -9.03
N VAL A 156 -6.52 -7.56 -9.84
CA VAL A 156 -6.24 -8.89 -10.39
C VAL A 156 -6.56 -8.89 -11.88
N ASN A 157 -5.56 -9.22 -12.70
CA ASN A 157 -5.67 -9.23 -14.17
C ASN A 157 -6.21 -7.91 -14.76
N GLY A 158 -5.72 -6.78 -14.24
CA GLY A 158 -6.13 -5.43 -14.67
C GLY A 158 -7.56 -5.04 -14.30
N ARG A 159 -8.24 -5.82 -13.43
CA ARG A 159 -9.57 -5.51 -12.90
C ARG A 159 -9.47 -5.09 -11.44
N VAL A 160 -10.25 -4.10 -11.07
CA VAL A 160 -10.44 -3.71 -9.67
C VAL A 160 -11.26 -4.79 -8.96
N ARG A 161 -10.73 -5.37 -7.89
CA ARG A 161 -11.45 -6.34 -7.05
C ARG A 161 -12.06 -5.68 -5.82
N VAL A 162 -11.24 -4.91 -5.13
CA VAL A 162 -11.64 -4.09 -3.98
C VAL A 162 -10.86 -2.78 -4.06
N ALA A 163 -11.54 -1.66 -3.94
CA ALA A 163 -10.86 -0.37 -3.80
C ALA A 163 -11.78 0.66 -3.15
N SER A 164 -11.26 1.35 -2.15
CA SER A 164 -11.99 2.39 -1.43
C SER A 164 -12.39 3.56 -2.33
N LEU A 165 -11.65 3.80 -3.41
CA LEU A 165 -11.94 4.85 -4.41
C LEU A 165 -13.29 4.66 -5.09
N PHE A 166 -13.77 3.42 -5.24
CA PHE A 166 -15.01 3.09 -5.94
C PHE A 166 -16.12 2.62 -5.01
N ARG A 167 -15.98 2.80 -3.70
CA ARG A 167 -16.97 2.29 -2.72
C ARG A 167 -18.37 2.92 -2.85
N GLY A 168 -18.48 4.06 -3.54
CA GLY A 168 -19.78 4.67 -3.88
C GLY A 168 -20.52 3.92 -4.99
N ILE A 169 -19.86 3.03 -5.73
CA ILE A 169 -20.47 2.23 -6.80
C ILE A 169 -21.08 0.97 -6.19
N THR A 170 -22.31 1.05 -5.82
CA THR A 170 -23.07 -0.04 -5.19
C THR A 170 -24.34 -0.35 -5.97
N PRO A 171 -24.93 -1.55 -5.89
CA PRO A 171 -24.47 -2.74 -5.18
C PRO A 171 -23.29 -3.45 -5.88
N ARG A 172 -22.83 -4.61 -5.36
CA ARG A 172 -21.65 -5.35 -5.87
C ARG A 172 -21.77 -5.70 -7.36
N GLU A 173 -22.92 -6.12 -7.83
CA GLU A 173 -23.15 -6.45 -9.25
C GLU A 173 -22.95 -5.24 -10.17
N ARG A 174 -23.25 -4.04 -9.67
CA ARG A 174 -22.98 -2.80 -10.41
C ARG A 174 -21.49 -2.49 -10.42
N PHE A 175 -20.81 -2.66 -9.27
CA PHE A 175 -19.37 -2.51 -9.18
C PHE A 175 -18.65 -3.44 -10.19
N ASP A 176 -19.02 -4.72 -10.23
CA ASP A 176 -18.39 -5.71 -11.10
C ASP A 176 -18.57 -5.42 -12.58
N ARG A 177 -19.70 -4.81 -12.95
CA ARG A 177 -20.00 -4.40 -14.32
C ARG A 177 -19.35 -3.07 -14.72
N GLU A 178 -19.32 -2.09 -13.85
CA GLU A 178 -18.96 -0.71 -14.18
C GLU A 178 -17.56 -0.33 -13.65
N ALA A 179 -17.25 -0.57 -12.37
CA ALA A 179 -16.00 -0.15 -11.74
C ALA A 179 -14.87 -1.13 -11.99
N ALA A 180 -15.13 -2.43 -11.87
CA ALA A 180 -14.09 -3.44 -12.01
C ALA A 180 -13.31 -3.33 -13.34
N PRO A 181 -13.90 -3.07 -14.51
CA PRO A 181 -13.18 -2.96 -15.77
C PRO A 181 -12.64 -1.56 -16.10
N ILE A 182 -12.71 -0.57 -15.19
CA ILE A 182 -12.43 0.84 -15.51
C ILE A 182 -11.03 1.03 -16.15
N PHE A 183 -9.99 0.40 -15.62
CA PHE A 183 -8.63 0.54 -16.16
C PHE A 183 -8.45 -0.20 -17.50
N GLN A 184 -9.17 -1.30 -17.69
CA GLN A 184 -9.23 -1.96 -19.01
C GLN A 184 -9.93 -1.05 -20.04
N ASN A 185 -10.96 -0.31 -19.63
CA ASN A 185 -11.64 0.67 -20.48
C ASN A 185 -10.73 1.87 -20.82
N ILE A 186 -9.94 2.35 -19.84
CA ILE A 186 -8.92 3.40 -20.07
C ILE A 186 -7.85 2.90 -21.04
N GLN A 187 -7.32 1.69 -20.82
CA GLN A 187 -6.37 1.05 -21.74
C GLN A 187 -6.91 0.99 -23.17
N LYS A 188 -8.18 0.55 -23.32
CA LYS A 188 -8.85 0.48 -24.63
C LYS A 188 -9.02 1.86 -25.26
N ALA A 189 -9.35 2.88 -24.49
CA ALA A 189 -9.51 4.25 -24.98
C ALA A 189 -8.18 4.86 -25.47
N TRP A 190 -7.06 4.51 -24.83
CA TRP A 190 -5.72 4.93 -25.20
C TRP A 190 -5.10 4.08 -26.32
N GLY A 191 -5.51 2.82 -26.48
CA GLY A 191 -4.95 1.89 -27.46
C GLY A 191 -3.52 1.45 -27.19
N ILE A 192 -3.01 1.65 -25.97
CA ILE A 192 -1.65 1.31 -25.53
C ILE A 192 -1.71 0.50 -24.24
N PRO A 193 -0.65 -0.26 -23.88
CA PRO A 193 -0.60 -1.01 -22.64
C PRO A 193 -0.78 -0.12 -21.41
N LEU A 194 -1.59 -0.60 -20.46
CA LEU A 194 -1.76 0.00 -19.14
C LEU A 194 -1.58 -1.08 -18.08
N ARG A 195 -0.68 -0.86 -17.13
CA ARG A 195 -0.51 -1.69 -15.95
C ARG A 195 -0.82 -0.92 -14.69
N LEU A 196 -1.55 -1.56 -13.77
CA LEU A 196 -1.89 -1.00 -12.47
C LEU A 196 -1.46 -1.96 -11.36
N GLU A 197 -0.85 -1.39 -10.32
CA GLU A 197 -0.47 -2.11 -9.10
C GLU A 197 -1.00 -1.40 -7.86
N ASN A 198 -1.04 -2.14 -6.74
CA ASN A 198 -1.36 -1.58 -5.43
C ASN A 198 -0.35 -0.48 -5.05
N ASP A 199 -0.81 0.57 -4.38
CA ASP A 199 0.01 1.70 -3.96
C ASP A 199 1.16 1.30 -3.01
N GLY A 200 0.97 0.27 -2.17
CA GLY A 200 2.03 -0.29 -1.34
C GLY A 200 3.14 -0.95 -2.16
N ASP A 201 2.79 -1.73 -3.20
CA ASP A 201 3.78 -2.36 -4.08
C ASP A 201 4.54 -1.31 -4.89
N VAL A 202 3.85 -0.27 -5.35
CA VAL A 202 4.50 0.86 -6.05
C VAL A 202 5.35 1.69 -5.10
N THR A 203 4.99 1.79 -3.81
CA THR A 203 5.87 2.38 -2.78
C THR A 203 7.19 1.61 -2.70
N ALA A 204 7.14 0.29 -2.49
CA ALA A 204 8.37 -0.53 -2.45
C ALA A 204 9.19 -0.42 -3.74
N LEU A 205 8.52 -0.30 -4.91
CA LEU A 205 9.18 -0.07 -6.18
C LEU A 205 9.88 1.30 -6.22
N ALA A 206 9.24 2.35 -5.72
CA ALA A 206 9.83 3.69 -5.65
C ALA A 206 11.12 3.68 -4.81
N GLY A 207 11.09 3.07 -3.64
CA GLY A 207 12.27 2.88 -2.80
C GLY A 207 13.36 2.06 -3.49
N SER A 208 12.99 0.99 -4.20
CA SER A 208 13.93 0.18 -4.97
C SER A 208 14.62 0.98 -6.09
N ILE A 209 13.88 1.87 -6.75
CA ILE A 209 14.43 2.76 -7.79
C ILE A 209 15.37 3.79 -7.15
N ALA A 210 14.95 4.45 -6.08
CA ALA A 210 15.73 5.48 -5.39
C ALA A 210 17.04 4.93 -4.82
N LEU A 211 16.98 3.77 -4.18
CA LEU A 211 18.16 3.08 -3.60
C LEU A 211 19.01 2.36 -4.65
N ASN A 212 18.50 2.17 -5.87
CA ASN A 212 19.08 1.34 -6.91
C ASN A 212 19.40 -0.08 -6.42
N ASP A 213 18.57 -0.63 -5.53
CA ASP A 213 18.72 -1.96 -4.95
C ASP A 213 17.35 -2.65 -4.83
N GLY A 214 17.35 -3.97 -4.59
CA GLY A 214 16.15 -4.77 -4.33
C GLY A 214 16.02 -5.14 -2.85
N ALA A 215 15.12 -6.09 -2.57
CA ALA A 215 14.79 -6.53 -1.21
C ALA A 215 14.26 -5.37 -0.34
N VAL A 216 13.32 -4.61 -0.91
CA VAL A 216 12.71 -3.43 -0.29
C VAL A 216 11.30 -3.76 0.19
N LEU A 217 11.05 -3.56 1.47
CA LEU A 217 9.70 -3.53 2.05
C LEU A 217 9.27 -2.06 2.17
N GLY A 218 8.26 -1.67 1.41
CA GLY A 218 7.67 -0.33 1.46
C GLY A 218 6.47 -0.30 2.41
N LEU A 219 6.41 0.70 3.26
CA LEU A 219 5.35 0.88 4.26
C LEU A 219 4.85 2.33 4.26
N ALA A 220 3.57 2.52 3.96
CA ALA A 220 2.94 3.83 3.99
C ALA A 220 1.98 3.95 5.18
N MET A 221 2.37 4.74 6.19
CA MET A 221 1.59 4.99 7.41
C MET A 221 0.70 6.22 7.23
N GLY A 222 -0.46 6.03 6.61
CA GLY A 222 -1.42 7.09 6.26
C GLY A 222 -2.72 7.02 7.04
N SER A 223 -3.85 7.17 6.35
CA SER A 223 -5.19 6.93 6.91
C SER A 223 -5.39 5.46 7.29
N SER A 224 -4.71 4.56 6.59
CA SER A 224 -4.52 3.15 6.92
C SER A 224 -3.03 2.81 6.76
N LEU A 225 -2.69 1.53 6.79
CA LEU A 225 -1.35 1.03 6.47
C LEU A 225 -1.39 0.42 5.07
N ALA A 226 -0.54 0.89 4.17
CA ALA A 226 -0.25 0.17 2.92
C ALA A 226 1.13 -0.47 3.02
N GLY A 227 1.29 -1.63 2.42
CA GLY A 227 2.55 -2.34 2.37
C GLY A 227 2.80 -2.97 1.01
N GLY A 228 4.05 -3.08 0.62
CA GLY A 228 4.46 -3.75 -0.60
C GLY A 228 5.89 -4.28 -0.51
N TYR A 229 6.23 -5.19 -1.39
CA TYR A 229 7.54 -5.80 -1.38
C TYR A 229 8.11 -6.01 -2.78
N VAL A 230 9.34 -5.57 -2.95
CA VAL A 230 10.16 -5.81 -4.13
C VAL A 230 11.32 -6.71 -3.73
N ASP A 231 11.47 -7.84 -4.42
CA ASP A 231 12.49 -8.83 -4.09
C ASP A 231 13.92 -8.39 -4.43
N GLU A 232 14.90 -9.23 -4.17
CA GLU A 232 16.32 -8.97 -4.44
C GLU A 232 16.65 -8.76 -5.92
N HIS A 233 15.79 -9.23 -6.82
CA HIS A 233 15.89 -9.05 -8.26
C HIS A 233 15.08 -7.85 -8.77
N ARG A 234 14.56 -7.03 -7.84
CA ARG A 234 13.72 -5.87 -8.11
C ARG A 234 12.39 -6.23 -8.79
N ALA A 235 11.88 -7.42 -8.50
CA ALA A 235 10.60 -7.89 -9.01
C ALA A 235 9.49 -7.67 -7.98
N ILE A 236 8.35 -7.12 -8.45
CA ILE A 236 7.10 -7.12 -7.68
C ILE A 236 6.57 -8.55 -7.71
N LYS A 237 6.35 -9.13 -6.54
CA LYS A 237 5.73 -10.44 -6.40
C LYS A 237 4.21 -10.33 -6.62
N GLY A 238 3.60 -11.40 -7.12
CA GLY A 238 2.14 -11.49 -7.24
C GLY A 238 1.44 -11.76 -5.89
N TRP A 239 2.01 -11.25 -4.79
CA TRP A 239 1.45 -11.40 -3.45
C TRP A 239 0.49 -10.26 -3.15
N MET A 240 -0.54 -10.55 -2.35
CA MET A 240 -1.41 -9.52 -1.80
C MET A 240 -0.82 -9.04 -0.48
N ASN A 241 -0.27 -7.82 -0.47
CA ASN A 241 0.45 -7.22 0.66
C ASN A 241 -0.46 -6.31 1.51
N GLU A 242 -1.66 -6.77 1.83
CA GLU A 242 -2.64 -6.02 2.63
C GLU A 242 -2.26 -6.02 4.13
N LEU A 243 -1.15 -5.37 4.46
CA LEU A 243 -0.62 -5.32 5.84
C LEU A 243 -1.55 -4.57 6.81
N ALA A 244 -2.51 -3.80 6.30
CA ALA A 244 -3.56 -3.20 7.13
C ALA A 244 -4.33 -4.26 7.93
N PHE A 245 -4.57 -5.44 7.35
CA PHE A 245 -5.32 -6.54 7.95
C PHE A 245 -4.44 -7.66 8.51
N ALA A 246 -3.10 -7.54 8.33
CA ALA A 246 -2.18 -8.52 8.91
C ALA A 246 -2.09 -8.35 10.43
N PRO A 247 -2.18 -9.44 11.22
CA PRO A 247 -2.08 -9.37 12.66
C PRO A 247 -0.65 -9.01 13.09
N VAL A 248 -0.54 -8.03 13.99
CA VAL A 248 0.72 -7.56 14.60
C VAL A 248 0.65 -7.55 16.12
N ASP A 249 -0.54 -7.72 16.71
CA ASP A 249 -0.74 -7.86 18.15
C ASP A 249 -1.72 -9.02 18.43
N TYR A 250 -1.21 -10.08 19.03
CA TYR A 250 -1.98 -11.29 19.36
C TYR A 250 -2.65 -11.23 20.75
N ASN A 251 -2.64 -10.07 21.41
CA ASN A 251 -3.33 -9.91 22.67
C ASN A 251 -4.85 -9.98 22.44
N PRO A 252 -5.61 -10.82 23.20
CA PRO A 252 -7.07 -10.90 23.05
C PRO A 252 -7.81 -9.57 23.33
N ARG A 253 -7.12 -8.60 23.95
CA ARG A 253 -7.63 -7.25 24.24
C ARG A 253 -7.03 -6.20 23.28
N ALA A 254 -6.40 -6.63 22.20
CA ALA A 254 -5.87 -5.71 21.19
C ALA A 254 -7.00 -4.88 20.56
N ALA A 255 -6.64 -3.77 19.92
CA ALA A 255 -7.59 -2.90 19.23
C ALA A 255 -8.32 -3.67 18.11
N VAL A 256 -9.63 -3.49 18.04
CA VAL A 256 -10.48 -4.06 16.99
C VAL A 256 -10.53 -3.09 15.83
N ASP A 257 -10.29 -3.59 14.63
CA ASP A 257 -10.45 -2.82 13.41
C ASP A 257 -11.94 -2.65 13.07
N GLU A 258 -12.32 -1.43 12.72
CA GLU A 258 -13.71 -1.09 12.47
C GLU A 258 -14.29 -1.70 11.18
N TRP A 259 -13.43 -2.01 10.21
CA TRP A 259 -13.85 -2.59 8.94
C TRP A 259 -13.82 -4.13 8.98
N SER A 260 -12.66 -4.72 9.25
CA SER A 260 -12.51 -6.19 9.27
C SER A 260 -13.13 -6.85 10.50
N ARG A 261 -13.31 -6.10 11.61
CA ARG A 261 -13.66 -6.61 12.93
C ARG A 261 -12.59 -7.51 13.55
N ASP A 262 -11.45 -7.63 12.92
CA ASP A 262 -10.30 -8.33 13.47
C ASP A 262 -9.60 -7.48 14.52
N PHE A 263 -8.96 -8.10 15.46
CA PHE A 263 -8.18 -7.41 16.48
C PHE A 263 -6.69 -7.53 16.23
N GLY A 264 -5.94 -6.50 16.63
CA GLY A 264 -4.50 -6.51 16.56
C GLY A 264 -3.91 -6.37 15.17
N VAL A 265 -4.63 -5.81 14.20
CA VAL A 265 -4.18 -5.68 12.81
C VAL A 265 -3.38 -4.39 12.58
N GLY A 266 -2.53 -4.39 11.55
CA GLY A 266 -1.57 -3.33 11.24
C GLY A 266 -2.16 -1.92 11.17
N ALA A 267 -3.37 -1.75 10.63
CA ALA A 267 -4.05 -0.47 10.57
C ALA A 267 -4.21 0.21 11.93
N ASN A 268 -4.48 -0.56 12.98
CA ASN A 268 -4.64 -0.03 14.33
C ASN A 268 -3.32 0.35 15.02
N TYR A 269 -2.17 0.01 14.45
CA TYR A 269 -0.84 0.23 15.05
C TYR A 269 0.02 1.19 14.26
N PHE A 270 -0.17 1.31 12.92
CA PHE A 270 0.71 2.04 12.02
C PHE A 270 -0.04 3.00 11.10
N SER A 271 -1.11 3.63 11.60
CA SER A 271 -1.88 4.62 10.87
C SER A 271 -2.31 5.79 11.74
N GLN A 272 -3.08 6.72 11.19
CA GLN A 272 -3.72 7.79 11.94
C GLN A 272 -4.64 7.26 13.05
N GLN A 273 -5.22 6.07 12.89
CA GLN A 273 -6.02 5.41 13.92
C GLN A 273 -5.15 5.07 15.15
N ALA A 274 -3.91 4.61 14.94
CA ALA A 274 -2.96 4.34 16.03
C ALA A 274 -2.70 5.60 16.86
N VAL A 275 -2.43 6.72 16.19
CA VAL A 275 -2.22 8.01 16.87
C VAL A 275 -3.47 8.40 17.67
N ALA A 276 -4.64 8.36 17.05
CA ALA A 276 -5.91 8.72 17.70
C ALA A 276 -6.20 7.86 18.94
N ARG A 277 -5.94 6.56 18.86
CA ARG A 277 -6.11 5.61 19.95
C ARG A 277 -5.18 5.88 21.13
N LEU A 278 -3.97 6.34 20.87
CA LEU A 278 -2.96 6.62 21.90
C LEU A 278 -3.13 7.98 22.59
N ILE A 279 -3.90 8.93 22.01
CA ILE A 279 -4.15 10.26 22.58
C ILE A 279 -4.65 10.19 24.02
N PRO A 280 -5.78 9.51 24.34
CA PRO A 280 -6.28 9.45 25.70
C PRO A 280 -5.33 8.71 26.63
N LEU A 281 -4.61 7.69 26.14
CA LEU A 281 -3.63 6.94 26.92
C LEU A 281 -2.41 7.78 27.28
N ALA A 282 -2.06 8.77 26.46
CA ALA A 282 -1.02 9.75 26.75
C ALA A 282 -1.50 10.87 27.70
N GLY A 283 -2.76 10.89 28.10
CA GLY A 283 -3.34 11.94 28.96
C GLY A 283 -3.55 13.27 28.20
N ILE A 284 -3.76 13.20 26.89
CA ILE A 284 -4.11 14.36 26.07
C ILE A 284 -5.63 14.36 25.87
N ASP A 285 -6.27 15.51 26.14
CA ASP A 285 -7.69 15.71 25.92
C ASP A 285 -7.92 16.56 24.67
N MET A 286 -8.89 16.17 23.82
CA MET A 286 -9.25 16.84 22.56
C MET A 286 -10.77 16.86 22.38
N PRO A 287 -11.50 17.55 23.27
CA PRO A 287 -12.96 17.58 23.21
C PRO A 287 -13.50 18.35 21.99
N ASP A 288 -12.67 19.22 21.41
CA ASP A 288 -12.97 20.05 20.24
C ASP A 288 -12.80 19.31 18.89
N ILE A 289 -12.22 18.09 18.90
CA ILE A 289 -11.97 17.33 17.67
C ILE A 289 -12.73 15.99 17.77
N PRO A 290 -13.65 15.70 16.82
CA PRO A 290 -14.37 14.42 16.79
C PRO A 290 -13.45 13.20 16.86
N ALA A 291 -13.90 12.12 17.51
CA ALA A 291 -13.07 10.95 17.75
C ALA A 291 -12.61 10.25 16.46
N ASP A 292 -13.43 10.32 15.41
CA ASP A 292 -13.21 9.76 14.08
C ASP A 292 -12.53 10.72 13.09
N ALA A 293 -12.30 11.98 13.49
CA ALA A 293 -11.57 12.96 12.68
C ALA A 293 -10.05 12.72 12.75
N PHE A 294 -9.59 11.54 12.37
CA PHE A 294 -8.20 11.09 12.49
C PHE A 294 -7.16 12.06 11.90
N PRO A 295 -7.36 12.66 10.70
CA PRO A 295 -6.41 13.63 10.16
C PRO A 295 -6.23 14.86 11.05
N LEU A 296 -7.32 15.38 11.63
CA LEU A 296 -7.28 16.54 12.52
C LEU A 296 -6.62 16.21 13.85
N ARG A 297 -6.89 15.01 14.39
CA ARG A 297 -6.24 14.51 15.60
C ARG A 297 -4.74 14.31 15.41
N LEU A 298 -4.33 13.70 14.29
CA LEU A 298 -2.91 13.59 13.92
C LEU A 298 -2.26 14.97 13.87
N LYS A 299 -2.85 15.92 13.14
CA LYS A 299 -2.31 17.28 13.02
C LYS A 299 -2.14 17.93 14.39
N ARG A 300 -3.12 17.82 15.28
CA ARG A 300 -3.02 18.35 16.65
C ARG A 300 -1.87 17.69 17.43
N VAL A 301 -1.66 16.37 17.32
CA VAL A 301 -0.54 15.68 17.97
C VAL A 301 0.79 16.17 17.40
N GLN A 302 0.89 16.39 16.09
CA GLN A 302 2.09 16.96 15.44
C GLN A 302 2.39 18.37 15.93
N ASP A 303 1.37 19.21 16.10
CA ASP A 303 1.53 20.57 16.63
C ASP A 303 1.98 20.55 18.10
N LEU A 304 1.41 19.66 18.91
CA LEU A 304 1.86 19.46 20.30
C LEU A 304 3.32 18.97 20.37
N MET A 305 3.68 18.04 19.46
CA MET A 305 5.06 17.55 19.34
C MET A 305 6.03 18.69 19.02
N ALA A 306 5.70 19.52 18.01
CA ALA A 306 6.49 20.68 17.62
C ALA A 306 6.60 21.73 18.74
N ALA A 307 5.60 21.80 19.63
CA ALA A 307 5.62 22.63 20.83
C ALA A 307 6.39 22.00 22.02
N GLY A 308 6.97 20.80 21.86
CA GLY A 308 7.75 20.11 22.89
C GLY A 308 6.92 19.35 23.93
N ASP A 309 5.64 19.04 23.67
CA ASP A 309 4.82 18.28 24.60
C ASP A 309 5.31 16.82 24.68
N ALA A 310 5.83 16.45 25.85
CA ALA A 310 6.35 15.11 26.10
C ALA A 310 5.29 13.99 25.97
N ARG A 311 4.00 14.30 26.14
CA ARG A 311 2.90 13.35 25.99
C ARG A 311 2.70 13.01 24.52
N ALA A 312 2.75 14.02 23.63
CA ALA A 312 2.71 13.81 22.19
C ALA A 312 3.92 12.98 21.71
N ARG A 313 5.12 13.29 22.20
CA ARG A 313 6.33 12.50 21.93
C ARG A 313 6.15 11.03 22.32
N LYS A 314 5.52 10.77 23.47
CA LYS A 314 5.29 9.39 23.94
C LYS A 314 4.40 8.56 23.03
N ILE A 315 3.46 9.20 22.32
CA ILE A 315 2.65 8.52 21.29
C ILE A 315 3.57 7.97 20.19
N TYR A 316 4.45 8.79 19.65
CA TYR A 316 5.38 8.37 18.59
C TYR A 316 6.41 7.34 19.08
N GLU A 317 6.91 7.49 20.33
CA GLU A 317 7.79 6.49 20.94
C GLU A 317 7.09 5.11 21.04
N THR A 318 5.81 5.10 21.42
CA THR A 318 5.02 3.87 21.53
C THR A 318 4.83 3.20 20.16
N ILE A 319 4.47 3.98 19.14
CA ILE A 319 4.35 3.48 17.77
C ILE A 319 5.71 2.94 17.29
N GLY A 320 6.81 3.61 17.61
CA GLY A 320 8.16 3.16 17.25
C GLY A 320 8.55 1.84 17.89
N VAL A 321 8.16 1.60 19.15
CA VAL A 321 8.35 0.30 19.80
C VAL A 321 7.56 -0.79 19.08
N TYR A 322 6.27 -0.55 18.81
CA TYR A 322 5.44 -1.49 18.05
C TYR A 322 6.05 -1.79 16.69
N PHE A 323 6.56 -0.75 16.02
CA PHE A 323 7.15 -0.88 14.70
C PHE A 323 8.42 -1.74 14.73
N GLY A 324 9.30 -1.56 15.70
CA GLY A 324 10.50 -2.40 15.84
C GLY A 324 10.20 -3.90 15.95
N TYR A 325 9.22 -4.28 16.78
CA TYR A 325 8.77 -5.67 16.87
C TYR A 325 8.09 -6.15 15.58
N SER A 326 7.29 -5.29 14.94
CA SER A 326 6.61 -5.67 13.69
C SER A 326 7.57 -5.80 12.51
N VAL A 327 8.66 -5.05 12.48
CA VAL A 327 9.73 -5.25 11.47
C VAL A 327 10.30 -6.67 11.57
N ALA A 328 10.61 -7.15 12.78
CA ALA A 328 11.09 -8.52 12.97
C ALA A 328 10.05 -9.54 12.48
N HIS A 329 8.77 -9.32 12.83
CA HIS A 329 7.67 -10.17 12.35
C HIS A 329 7.54 -10.17 10.83
N TYR A 330 7.61 -9.00 10.19
CA TYR A 330 7.55 -8.91 8.71
C TYR A 330 8.72 -9.61 8.03
N CYS A 331 9.92 -9.56 8.61
CA CYS A 331 11.09 -10.26 8.10
C CYS A 331 10.97 -11.80 8.16
N ASP A 332 9.99 -12.36 8.89
CA ASP A 332 9.68 -13.79 8.81
C ASP A 332 8.99 -14.18 7.50
N PHE A 333 8.26 -13.26 6.89
CA PHE A 333 7.50 -13.49 5.65
C PHE A 333 8.20 -12.94 4.40
N TYR A 334 8.82 -11.77 4.51
CA TYR A 334 9.55 -11.12 3.42
C TYR A 334 11.04 -11.43 3.53
N LYS A 335 11.58 -12.23 2.62
CA LYS A 335 12.99 -12.68 2.67
C LYS A 335 13.62 -12.62 1.29
N PRO A 336 14.79 -11.95 1.17
CA PRO A 336 15.43 -11.10 2.19
C PRO A 336 14.77 -9.72 2.29
N VAL A 337 14.97 -9.01 3.41
CA VAL A 337 14.71 -7.58 3.55
C VAL A 337 16.05 -6.88 3.80
N ARG A 338 16.46 -6.01 2.90
CA ARG A 338 17.64 -5.16 3.05
C ARG A 338 17.27 -3.73 3.39
N HIS A 339 16.14 -3.27 2.88
CA HIS A 339 15.68 -1.91 3.07
C HIS A 339 14.23 -1.90 3.51
N ILE A 340 13.90 -0.98 4.40
CA ILE A 340 12.53 -0.65 4.75
C ILE A 340 12.31 0.82 4.42
N GLU A 341 11.49 1.09 3.41
CA GLU A 341 11.03 2.42 3.11
C GLU A 341 9.81 2.74 3.96
N VAL A 342 9.84 3.91 4.62
CA VAL A 342 8.73 4.36 5.48
C VAL A 342 8.29 5.73 5.05
N LEU A 343 7.01 5.86 4.71
CA LEU A 343 6.41 7.13 4.31
C LEU A 343 4.99 7.29 4.86
N GLY A 344 4.34 8.39 4.55
CA GLY A 344 2.97 8.69 4.97
C GLY A 344 2.87 9.74 6.07
N ARG A 345 1.66 10.23 6.29
CA ARG A 345 1.41 11.41 7.17
C ARG A 345 1.78 11.18 8.62
N VAL A 346 1.76 9.94 9.12
CA VAL A 346 2.11 9.60 10.51
C VAL A 346 3.60 9.80 10.77
N VAL A 347 4.44 9.55 9.77
CA VAL A 347 5.91 9.66 9.87
C VAL A 347 6.46 10.99 9.37
N THR A 348 5.61 12.00 9.18
CA THR A 348 6.08 13.35 8.78
C THR A 348 6.68 14.09 9.97
N GLY A 349 7.80 14.78 9.74
CA GLY A 349 8.45 15.65 10.71
C GLY A 349 9.12 14.89 11.87
N GLU A 350 9.29 15.56 13.01
CA GLU A 350 10.01 15.01 14.18
C GLU A 350 9.42 13.68 14.68
N GLY A 351 8.09 13.52 14.59
CA GLY A 351 7.42 12.28 15.02
C GLY A 351 7.89 11.05 14.26
N GLY A 352 8.12 11.18 12.94
CA GLY A 352 8.66 10.11 12.11
C GLY A 352 10.06 9.68 12.56
N GLN A 353 10.94 10.64 12.82
CA GLN A 353 12.27 10.34 13.34
C GLN A 353 12.21 9.58 14.67
N VAL A 354 11.33 9.99 15.57
CA VAL A 354 11.14 9.29 16.86
C VAL A 354 10.67 7.86 16.67
N ILE A 355 9.75 7.61 15.74
CA ILE A 355 9.30 6.24 15.40
C ILE A 355 10.49 5.40 14.94
N LEU A 356 11.27 5.89 13.98
CA LEU A 356 12.40 5.17 13.41
C LEU A 356 13.51 4.92 14.44
N ASP A 357 13.85 5.90 15.28
CA ASP A 357 14.86 5.75 16.31
C ASP A 357 14.45 4.70 17.33
N LYS A 358 13.18 4.69 17.76
CA LYS A 358 12.68 3.67 18.68
C LYS A 358 12.61 2.28 18.06
N ALA A 359 12.21 2.18 16.80
CA ALA A 359 12.24 0.91 16.08
C ALA A 359 13.67 0.34 15.99
N LYS A 360 14.66 1.18 15.64
CA LYS A 360 16.07 0.81 15.64
C LYS A 360 16.58 0.40 17.02
N ASP A 361 16.10 1.06 18.09
CA ASP A 361 16.45 0.69 19.47
C ASP A 361 15.92 -0.69 19.84
N VAL A 362 14.67 -1.02 19.46
CA VAL A 362 14.09 -2.36 19.67
C VAL A 362 14.90 -3.40 18.90
N ILE A 363 15.17 -3.16 17.62
CA ILE A 363 15.94 -4.10 16.79
C ILE A 363 17.33 -4.33 17.39
N ARG A 364 18.01 -3.27 17.82
CA ARG A 364 19.33 -3.40 18.42
C ARG A 364 19.35 -4.29 19.68
N ARG A 365 18.29 -4.24 20.47
CA ARG A 365 18.22 -4.97 21.75
C ARG A 365 17.70 -6.38 21.60
N GLU A 366 16.66 -6.57 20.78
CA GLU A 366 15.89 -7.80 20.72
C GLU A 366 16.18 -8.65 19.48
N PHE A 367 16.63 -8.02 18.36
CA PHE A 367 16.81 -8.67 17.06
C PHE A 367 18.14 -8.28 16.40
N PRO A 368 19.28 -8.57 17.04
CA PRO A 368 20.59 -8.11 16.53
C PRO A 368 20.94 -8.64 15.12
N GLU A 369 20.31 -9.71 14.67
CA GLU A 369 20.45 -10.26 13.31
C GLU A 369 19.86 -9.33 12.23
N LEU A 370 18.99 -8.40 12.60
CA LEU A 370 18.35 -7.42 11.70
C LEU A 370 19.05 -6.04 11.69
N LEU A 371 20.19 -5.89 12.34
CA LEU A 371 20.93 -4.62 12.45
C LEU A 371 21.36 -4.04 11.09
N ASN A 372 21.50 -4.88 10.07
CA ASN A 372 21.93 -4.47 8.74
C ASN A 372 20.78 -3.93 7.87
N ILE A 373 19.53 -3.94 8.37
CA ILE A 373 18.41 -3.37 7.65
C ILE A 373 18.54 -1.85 7.61
N ASN A 374 18.53 -1.29 6.40
CA ASN A 374 18.53 0.13 6.17
C ASN A 374 17.09 0.69 6.21
N PHE A 375 16.82 1.61 7.12
CA PHE A 375 15.57 2.37 7.13
C PHE A 375 15.75 3.60 6.24
N TYR A 376 15.01 3.64 5.15
CA TYR A 376 15.02 4.70 4.16
C TYR A 376 13.77 5.56 4.32
N GLU A 377 13.98 6.85 4.46
CA GLU A 377 12.93 7.86 4.42
C GLU A 377 13.13 8.69 3.16
N PRO A 378 12.17 8.66 2.20
CA PRO A 378 12.26 9.43 0.98
C PRO A 378 12.25 10.93 1.26
N ASP A 379 12.85 11.72 0.38
CA ASP A 379 12.78 13.18 0.45
C ASP A 379 11.34 13.69 0.13
N GLU A 380 11.08 14.98 0.33
CA GLU A 380 9.74 15.55 0.15
C GLU A 380 9.20 15.43 -1.29
N ARG A 381 10.07 15.40 -2.29
CA ARG A 381 9.70 15.22 -3.68
C ARG A 381 9.36 13.76 -3.98
N GLU A 382 10.16 12.85 -3.49
CA GLU A 382 9.92 11.41 -3.58
C GLU A 382 8.64 11.02 -2.84
N LYS A 383 8.40 11.55 -1.64
CA LYS A 383 7.15 11.37 -0.90
C LYS A 383 5.93 11.82 -1.69
N ARG A 384 6.06 12.90 -2.47
CA ARG A 384 4.94 13.50 -3.21
C ARG A 384 4.69 12.82 -4.55
N HIS A 385 5.74 12.49 -5.31
CA HIS A 385 5.63 12.02 -6.69
C HIS A 385 6.29 10.67 -6.97
N GLY A 386 6.95 10.08 -5.97
CA GLY A 386 7.71 8.83 -6.14
C GLY A 386 6.87 7.68 -6.68
N GLN A 387 5.64 7.53 -6.17
CA GLN A 387 4.73 6.49 -6.64
C GLN A 387 4.32 6.70 -8.11
N ALA A 388 3.93 7.91 -8.51
CA ALA A 388 3.61 8.20 -9.91
C ALA A 388 4.84 7.98 -10.82
N ALA A 389 6.02 8.41 -10.38
CA ALA A 389 7.27 8.21 -11.11
C ALA A 389 7.63 6.73 -11.25
N ALA A 390 7.52 5.96 -10.18
CA ALA A 390 7.79 4.53 -10.16
C ALA A 390 6.76 3.74 -11.01
N ALA A 391 5.49 4.14 -10.96
CA ALA A 391 4.44 3.53 -11.76
C ALA A 391 4.74 3.54 -13.26
N ALA A 392 5.40 4.59 -13.79
CA ALA A 392 5.84 4.63 -15.19
C ALA A 392 6.80 3.49 -15.56
N SER A 393 7.47 2.89 -14.56
CA SER A 393 8.43 1.80 -14.75
C SER A 393 7.81 0.41 -14.60
N LEU A 394 6.50 0.30 -14.35
CA LEU A 394 5.82 -0.99 -14.23
C LEU A 394 6.00 -1.83 -15.50
N PRO A 395 6.24 -3.14 -15.37
CA PRO A 395 6.40 -4.03 -16.51
C PRO A 395 5.09 -4.18 -17.28
N LEU A 396 5.18 -4.34 -18.60
CA LEU A 396 4.01 -4.39 -19.50
C LEU A 396 3.49 -5.80 -19.76
N THR A 397 4.07 -6.79 -19.14
CA THR A 397 3.71 -8.22 -19.32
C THR A 397 3.02 -8.77 -18.11
#